data_088df885e2c4835883edf3b3028c7145
#
_entry.id   088df885e2c4835883edf3b3028c7145
#
_cell.length_a   1.000
_cell.length_b   1.000
_cell.length_c   1.000
_cell.angle_alpha   90.00
_cell.angle_beta   90.00
_cell.angle_gamma   90.00
#
_symmetry.space_group_name_H-M   'P 1'
#
loop_
_entity.id
_entity.type
_entity.pdbx_description
1 polymer ?
#
loop_
_entity_poly.entity_id
_entity_poly.type
_entity_poly.pdbx_seq_one_letter_code
_entity_poly.pdbx_strand_id
1 'polypeptide(L)'
;MKLIGGSFRNITGAFVGPMAVESIKNLRFRKAFIGVNGINDNNAFTYNEDEGYLQKLVLDNSIEKYLVADSSKIGVEDFYSFYNIDEVNIITDDKLSKQDLKSLKKYTKVINWWIS
;
A
#
# COMPACT_ATOMS: atom_id res chain seq x y z
N MET A 1 -13.78 -7.94 -3.49
CA MET A 1 -12.44 -7.42 -3.21
C MET A 1 -12.13 -6.29 -4.19
N LYS A 2 -11.57 -5.21 -3.70
CA LYS A 2 -11.26 -4.07 -4.55
C LYS A 2 -9.75 -3.82 -4.52
N LEU A 3 -9.11 -3.90 -5.69
CA LEU A 3 -7.69 -3.63 -5.83
C LEU A 3 -7.48 -2.12 -5.98
N ILE A 4 -6.72 -1.55 -5.07
CA ILE A 4 -6.35 -0.15 -5.10
C ILE A 4 -4.85 -0.07 -5.36
N GLY A 5 -4.49 0.10 -6.60
CA GLY A 5 -3.11 0.13 -7.07
C GLY A 5 -3.09 0.79 -8.41
N GLY A 6 -2.81 0.02 -9.47
CA GLY A 6 -2.83 0.54 -10.83
C GLY A 6 -4.16 1.18 -11.20
N SER A 7 -5.26 0.48 -10.91
CA SER A 7 -6.60 1.02 -11.17
C SER A 7 -6.90 2.23 -10.28
N PHE A 8 -6.44 2.19 -9.05
CA PHE A 8 -6.63 3.30 -8.12
C PHE A 8 -5.87 4.54 -8.58
N ARG A 9 -4.71 4.36 -9.20
CA ARG A 9 -3.93 5.50 -9.69
C ARG A 9 -4.69 6.27 -10.78
N ASN A 10 -5.41 5.58 -11.64
CA ASN A 10 -6.26 6.23 -12.63
C ASN A 10 -7.40 6.99 -11.96
N ILE A 11 -7.95 6.42 -10.90
CA ILE A 11 -9.00 7.06 -10.12
C ILE A 11 -8.45 8.28 -9.38
N THR A 12 -7.27 8.16 -8.76
CA THR A 12 -6.68 9.27 -8.01
C THR A 12 -6.34 10.44 -8.90
N GLY A 13 -5.99 10.19 -10.15
CA GLY A 13 -5.79 11.27 -11.11
C GLY A 13 -7.03 12.14 -11.27
N ALA A 14 -8.23 11.58 -11.02
CA ALA A 14 -9.50 12.30 -11.09
C ALA A 14 -10.00 12.74 -9.71
N PHE A 15 -9.60 12.07 -8.62
CA PHE A 15 -10.19 12.29 -7.31
C PHE A 15 -9.23 12.82 -6.25
N VAL A 16 -7.99 13.08 -6.59
CA VAL A 16 -7.05 13.63 -5.61
C VAL A 16 -7.47 15.05 -5.24
N GLY A 17 -7.49 15.32 -3.93
CA GLY A 17 -7.85 16.64 -3.43
C GLY A 17 -8.94 16.58 -2.36
N PRO A 18 -9.34 17.75 -1.82
CA PRO A 18 -10.27 17.80 -0.69
C PRO A 18 -11.61 17.10 -0.93
N MET A 19 -12.15 17.19 -2.15
CA MET A 19 -13.43 16.56 -2.44
C MET A 19 -13.35 15.04 -2.43
N ALA A 20 -12.24 14.49 -2.91
CA ALA A 20 -12.02 13.03 -2.86
C ALA A 20 -11.89 12.57 -1.42
N VAL A 21 -11.18 13.31 -0.60
CA VAL A 21 -11.01 13.02 0.82
C VAL A 21 -12.36 13.02 1.54
N GLU A 22 -13.17 14.04 1.29
CA GLU A 22 -14.51 14.10 1.91
C GLU A 22 -15.40 12.94 1.47
N SER A 23 -15.30 12.53 0.20
CA SER A 23 -16.11 11.41 -0.30
C SER A 23 -15.76 10.09 0.37
N ILE A 24 -14.48 9.87 0.72
CA ILE A 24 -14.01 8.59 1.24
C ILE A 24 -14.04 8.54 2.76
N LYS A 25 -13.90 9.67 3.42
CA LYS A 25 -13.65 9.73 4.86
C LYS A 25 -14.74 9.05 5.71
N ASN A 26 -15.96 8.98 5.22
CA ASN A 26 -17.06 8.32 5.93
C ASN A 26 -17.32 6.89 5.45
N LEU A 27 -16.56 6.41 4.48
CA LEU A 27 -16.72 5.04 3.99
C LEU A 27 -15.94 4.07 4.86
N ARG A 28 -16.42 2.83 4.89
CA ARG A 28 -15.73 1.73 5.55
C ARG A 28 -15.58 0.59 4.55
N PHE A 29 -14.39 0.01 4.51
CA PHE A 29 -14.07 -1.06 3.56
C PHE A 29 -13.76 -2.33 4.33
N ARG A 30 -14.22 -3.47 3.81
CA ARG A 30 -13.85 -4.74 4.39
C ARG A 30 -12.37 -5.02 4.13
N LYS A 31 -11.93 -4.83 2.90
CA LYS A 31 -10.55 -5.04 2.49
C LYS A 31 -10.10 -3.92 1.57
N ALA A 32 -8.86 -3.52 1.71
CA ALA A 32 -8.24 -2.57 0.80
C ALA A 32 -6.91 -3.11 0.32
N PHE A 33 -6.63 -2.95 -0.95
CA PHE A 33 -5.40 -3.37 -1.61
C PHE A 33 -4.78 -2.14 -2.26
N ILE A 34 -3.66 -1.69 -1.72
CA ILE A 34 -2.98 -0.47 -2.17
C ILE A 34 -1.64 -0.82 -2.78
N GLY A 35 -1.43 -0.42 -4.04
CA GLY A 35 -0.12 -0.52 -4.66
C GLY A 35 0.79 0.59 -4.17
N VAL A 36 2.06 0.26 -3.91
CA VAL A 36 3.02 1.23 -3.38
C VAL A 36 4.22 1.36 -4.31
N ASN A 37 4.91 2.48 -4.21
CA ASN A 37 6.09 2.75 -5.02
C ASN A 37 7.38 2.27 -4.35
N GLY A 38 7.36 2.05 -3.07
CA GLY A 38 8.51 1.54 -2.34
C GLY A 38 8.15 1.14 -0.93
N ILE A 39 8.94 0.22 -0.39
CA ILE A 39 8.86 -0.19 1.01
C ILE A 39 10.30 -0.24 1.52
N ASN A 40 10.59 0.49 2.59
CA ASN A 40 11.90 0.45 3.21
C ASN A 40 11.73 0.55 4.72
N ASP A 41 12.37 -0.35 5.46
CA ASP A 41 12.17 -0.51 6.89
C ASP A 41 10.67 -0.67 7.18
N ASN A 42 10.14 0.09 8.11
CA ASN A 42 8.72 0.02 8.48
C ASN A 42 7.87 1.04 7.71
N ASN A 43 8.32 1.50 6.55
CA ASN A 43 7.65 2.57 5.83
C ASN A 43 7.24 2.18 4.43
N ALA A 44 6.03 2.58 4.05
CA ALA A 44 5.53 2.47 2.68
C ALA A 44 5.51 3.85 2.04
N PHE A 45 5.92 3.92 0.78
CA PHE A 45 6.14 5.19 0.09
C PHE A 45 5.31 5.33 -1.16
N THR A 46 4.93 6.55 -1.45
CA THR A 46 4.31 6.95 -2.71
C THR A 46 4.96 8.23 -3.22
N TYR A 47 4.60 8.66 -4.42
CA TYR A 47 5.32 9.75 -5.08
C TYR A 47 4.83 11.14 -4.73
N ASN A 48 3.65 11.30 -4.14
CA ASN A 48 3.19 12.61 -3.71
C ASN A 48 2.29 12.54 -2.47
N GLU A 49 2.13 13.68 -1.80
CA GLU A 49 1.39 13.78 -0.55
C GLU A 49 -0.10 13.55 -0.72
N ASP A 50 -0.69 14.09 -1.78
CA ASP A 50 -2.14 14.02 -1.98
C ASP A 50 -2.58 12.57 -2.15
N GLU A 51 -1.84 11.82 -2.97
CA GLU A 51 -2.12 10.41 -3.19
C GLU A 51 -1.86 9.61 -1.92
N GLY A 52 -0.76 9.92 -1.22
CA GLY A 52 -0.42 9.25 0.04
C GLY A 52 -1.47 9.48 1.11
N TYR A 53 -1.96 10.68 1.24
CA TYR A 53 -3.00 10.98 2.22
C TYR A 53 -4.30 10.21 1.92
N LEU A 54 -4.68 10.17 0.65
CA LEU A 54 -5.87 9.42 0.23
C LEU A 54 -5.71 7.93 0.49
N GLN A 55 -4.56 7.37 0.15
CA GLN A 55 -4.26 5.96 0.39
C GLN A 55 -4.28 5.64 1.88
N LYS A 56 -3.71 6.50 2.70
CA LYS A 56 -3.74 6.35 4.16
C LYS A 56 -5.17 6.34 4.69
N LEU A 57 -6.00 7.24 4.20
CA LEU A 57 -7.38 7.32 4.61
C LEU A 57 -8.15 6.04 4.27
N VAL A 58 -7.96 5.51 3.07
CA VAL A 58 -8.58 4.26 2.65
C VAL A 58 -8.14 3.11 3.56
N LEU A 59 -6.84 3.02 3.85
CA LEU A 59 -6.33 1.97 4.73
C LEU A 59 -6.89 2.13 6.15
N ASP A 60 -6.90 3.33 6.69
CA ASP A 60 -7.42 3.57 8.03
C ASP A 60 -8.90 3.19 8.15
N ASN A 61 -9.62 3.29 7.05
CA ASN A 61 -11.05 2.95 7.01
C ASN A 61 -11.32 1.51 6.61
N SER A 62 -10.30 0.68 6.56
CA SER A 62 -10.41 -0.72 6.14
C SER A 62 -10.17 -1.66 7.31
N ILE A 63 -10.93 -2.76 7.34
CA ILE A 63 -10.76 -3.79 8.36
C ILE A 63 -9.50 -4.61 8.08
N GLU A 64 -9.34 -5.05 6.83
CA GLU A 64 -8.16 -5.77 6.40
C GLU A 64 -7.38 -4.89 5.43
N LYS A 65 -6.09 -4.75 5.68
CA LYS A 65 -5.24 -3.82 4.97
C LYS A 65 -4.11 -4.57 4.28
N TYR A 66 -3.98 -4.37 2.97
CA TYR A 66 -2.95 -5.03 2.16
C TYR A 66 -2.21 -4.01 1.32
N LEU A 67 -0.88 -4.12 1.32
CA LEU A 67 -0.05 -3.40 0.36
C LEU A 67 0.44 -4.37 -0.68
N VAL A 68 0.36 -3.98 -1.94
CA VAL A 68 0.78 -4.81 -3.07
C VAL A 68 2.04 -4.19 -3.66
N ALA A 69 3.11 -4.96 -3.69
CA ALA A 69 4.40 -4.49 -4.19
C ALA A 69 5.16 -5.66 -4.80
N ASP A 70 5.68 -5.49 -6.01
CA ASP A 70 6.57 -6.50 -6.54
C ASP A 70 7.96 -6.39 -5.86
N SER A 71 8.80 -7.40 -6.06
CA SER A 71 10.08 -7.48 -5.38
C SER A 71 11.00 -6.29 -5.66
N SER A 72 10.82 -5.63 -6.80
CA SER A 72 11.65 -4.47 -7.16
C SER A 72 11.38 -3.25 -6.29
N LYS A 73 10.27 -3.24 -5.57
CA LYS A 73 9.89 -2.11 -4.71
C LYS A 73 10.40 -2.25 -3.28
N ILE A 74 10.93 -3.41 -2.93
CA ILE A 74 11.41 -3.67 -1.57
C ILE A 74 12.81 -3.08 -1.41
N GLY A 75 13.01 -2.31 -0.33
CA GLY A 75 14.25 -1.59 -0.11
C GLY A 75 14.32 -0.27 -0.85
N VAL A 76 13.22 0.18 -1.42
CA VAL A 76 13.14 1.41 -2.23
C VAL A 76 12.35 2.47 -1.47
N GLU A 77 12.85 3.69 -1.47
CA GLU A 77 12.13 4.84 -0.93
C GLU A 77 11.62 5.72 -2.06
N ASP A 78 10.58 6.46 -1.79
CA ASP A 78 10.08 7.49 -2.69
C ASP A 78 9.79 8.74 -1.87
N PHE A 79 9.16 9.72 -2.47
CA PHE A 79 9.06 11.06 -1.91
C PHE A 79 8.33 11.11 -0.57
N TYR A 80 7.24 10.37 -0.43
CA TYR A 80 6.36 10.52 0.74
C TYR A 80 6.07 9.18 1.41
N SER A 81 6.40 9.08 2.70
CA SER A 81 6.07 7.92 3.51
C SER A 81 4.65 8.10 4.04
N PHE A 82 3.72 7.22 3.65
CA PHE A 82 2.32 7.42 3.97
C PHE A 82 1.77 6.42 4.98
N TYR A 83 2.47 5.32 5.25
CA TYR A 83 1.95 4.30 6.15
C TYR A 83 3.07 3.46 6.72
N ASN A 84 2.82 2.88 7.92
CA ASN A 84 3.76 1.92 8.53
C ASN A 84 3.32 0.51 8.14
N ILE A 85 4.28 -0.34 7.77
CA ILE A 85 3.96 -1.68 7.27
C ILE A 85 3.58 -2.65 8.38
N ASP A 86 3.88 -2.35 9.64
CA ASP A 86 3.45 -3.20 10.76
C ASP A 86 1.93 -3.18 10.96
N GLU A 87 1.22 -2.28 10.31
CA GLU A 87 -0.24 -2.19 10.38
C GLU A 87 -0.95 -2.87 9.21
N VAL A 88 -0.21 -3.45 8.27
CA VAL A 88 -0.77 -4.04 7.05
C VAL A 88 -0.15 -5.39 6.77
N ASN A 89 -0.75 -6.12 5.83
CA ASN A 89 -0.14 -7.31 5.24
C ASN A 89 0.49 -6.94 3.91
N ILE A 90 1.59 -7.59 3.54
CA ILE A 90 2.29 -7.33 2.29
C ILE A 90 2.01 -8.48 1.32
N ILE A 91 1.62 -8.13 0.11
CA ILE A 91 1.48 -9.08 -0.99
C ILE A 91 2.58 -8.80 -1.99
N THR A 92 3.42 -9.78 -2.25
CA THR A 92 4.54 -9.62 -3.16
C THR A 92 4.74 -10.89 -4.01
N ASP A 93 5.67 -10.83 -4.96
CA ASP A 93 5.97 -11.98 -5.81
C ASP A 93 7.03 -12.89 -5.15
N ASP A 94 7.36 -13.99 -5.84
CA ASP A 94 8.30 -14.99 -5.34
C ASP A 94 9.77 -14.67 -5.62
N LYS A 95 10.05 -13.53 -6.22
CA LYS A 95 11.43 -13.15 -6.59
C LYS A 95 12.16 -12.41 -5.48
N LEU A 96 11.50 -12.24 -4.35
CA LEU A 96 12.07 -11.53 -3.23
C LEU A 96 13.25 -12.32 -2.66
N SER A 97 14.36 -11.65 -2.39
CA SER A 97 15.53 -12.30 -1.77
C SER A 97 15.19 -12.73 -0.35
N LYS A 98 15.95 -13.70 0.16
CA LYS A 98 15.76 -14.15 1.54
C LYS A 98 15.99 -13.03 2.54
N GLN A 99 16.93 -12.15 2.26
CA GLN A 99 17.24 -11.02 3.12
C GLN A 99 16.09 -10.02 3.16
N ASP A 100 15.53 -9.69 1.99
CA ASP A 100 14.41 -8.78 1.90
C ASP A 100 13.16 -9.36 2.55
N LEU A 101 12.92 -10.65 2.34
CA LEU A 101 11.80 -11.33 2.98
C LEU A 101 11.93 -11.30 4.51
N LYS A 102 13.12 -11.56 5.02
CA LYS A 102 13.40 -11.50 6.45
C LYS A 102 13.17 -10.10 7.01
N SER A 103 13.59 -9.10 6.26
CA SER A 103 13.41 -7.70 6.63
C SER A 103 11.93 -7.34 6.76
N LEU A 104 11.11 -7.76 5.80
CA LEU A 104 9.67 -7.51 5.84
C LEU A 104 8.99 -8.26 6.99
N LYS A 105 9.39 -9.49 7.22
CA LYS A 105 8.79 -10.32 8.28
C LYS A 105 9.07 -9.83 9.68
N LYS A 106 10.01 -8.92 9.86
CA LYS A 106 10.21 -8.25 11.14
C LYS A 106 9.00 -7.43 11.54
N TYR A 107 8.25 -6.95 10.56
CA TYR A 107 7.16 -6.01 10.79
C TYR A 107 5.79 -6.60 10.55
N THR A 108 5.67 -7.51 9.57
CA THR A 108 4.36 -7.93 9.13
C THR A 108 4.37 -9.29 8.43
N LYS A 109 3.19 -9.76 8.09
CA LYS A 109 2.97 -10.99 7.33
C LYS A 109 3.15 -10.72 5.85
N VAL A 110 3.84 -11.64 5.16
CA VAL A 110 4.13 -11.54 3.72
C VAL A 110 3.41 -12.68 3.00
N ILE A 111 2.69 -12.32 1.94
CA ILE A 111 1.89 -13.26 1.15
C ILE A 111 2.41 -13.23 -0.29
N ASN A 112 2.63 -14.39 -0.88
CA ASN A 112 3.05 -14.50 -2.28
C ASN A 112 1.81 -14.59 -3.18
N TRP A 113 1.67 -13.66 -4.10
CA TRP A 113 0.48 -13.57 -4.94
C TRP A 113 0.50 -14.59 -6.09
N TRP A 114 1.67 -15.01 -6.52
CA TRP A 114 1.81 -15.87 -7.70
C TRP A 114 1.32 -17.30 -7.46
N ILE A 115 1.10 -17.63 -6.21
CA ILE A 115 0.66 -18.97 -5.81
C ILE A 115 -0.83 -19.19 -6.09
N SER A 116 -1.57 -18.14 -6.25
CA SER A 116 -3.02 -18.19 -6.41
C SER A 116 -3.47 -19.04 -7.60
#